data_35a3ab30527b858e8197ead1727e464e
#
_entry.id   35a3ab30527b858e8197ead1727e464e
#
_cell.length_a   1.000
_cell.length_b   1.000
_cell.length_c   1.000
_cell.angle_alpha   90.00
_cell.angle_beta   90.00
_cell.angle_gamma   90.00
#
_symmetry.space_group_name_H-M   'P 1'
#
loop_
_entity.id
_entity.type
_entity.pdbx_description
1 polymer ?
#
loop_
_entity_poly.entity_id
_entity_poly.type
_entity_poly.pdbx_seq_one_letter_code
_entity_poly.pdbx_strand_id
1 'polypeptide(L)'
;MKKNYGYLIVLMTALAGCGGGGSNSETSEQVNTAPQLIGLIDFAIDENTTEISTIQATDAEGENITYSIEGSDSALMTIGSLSGELSFISPPDYENPQDSNQDNIYEVNIIASDGSLSSSLGIIISINDVLEGMGGSNMLLMGNSFFRPYAERFSELALDADFLEHRDNLVFRGGDNGTPIGLWTNEDTNTEIKQILDSGNIEILGMTWYLNEDNPISGFTEWIDYALQKNPNIKIFVSIPPIDFPADWQQRAEDYGYNNIRDLYGYVVSNLTHKAVIDQLRAIHPSTEIFTLPTGWATFDLVDQYENNLLLDDISLFGSYDDSVFRDTKGHQGKIVVNTGALIWLNGLYGVNLRTNDADTGFNTDLHTIAENIMDFHDQNYKQQ
;
A
#
# COMPACT_ATOMS: atom_id res chain seq x y z
N MET A 1 -0.77 15.06 -27.08
CA MET A 1 -0.30 15.55 -28.39
C MET A 1 0.35 14.36 -29.11
N LYS A 2 -0.27 13.85 -30.17
CA LYS A 2 0.30 12.72 -30.93
C LYS A 2 1.50 13.21 -31.72
N LYS A 3 2.68 12.69 -31.44
CA LYS A 3 3.87 12.86 -32.30
C LYS A 3 3.92 11.71 -33.30
N ASN A 4 3.75 12.04 -34.57
CA ASN A 4 3.99 11.12 -35.68
C ASN A 4 5.50 10.96 -35.87
N TYR A 5 6.02 9.77 -35.77
CA TYR A 5 7.37 9.43 -36.20
C TYR A 5 7.33 8.88 -37.60
N GLY A 6 8.06 9.55 -38.51
CA GLY A 6 8.14 9.17 -39.91
C GLY A 6 9.19 8.07 -40.13
N TYR A 7 8.80 7.08 -40.93
CA TYR A 7 9.69 6.02 -41.36
C TYR A 7 10.71 6.53 -42.39
N LEU A 8 11.98 6.23 -42.16
CA LEU A 8 13.03 6.43 -43.15
C LEU A 8 13.38 5.07 -43.77
N ILE A 9 12.85 4.79 -44.96
CA ILE A 9 13.26 3.60 -45.77
C ILE A 9 14.44 4.03 -46.64
N VAL A 10 15.61 3.44 -46.43
CA VAL A 10 16.76 3.62 -47.30
C VAL A 10 16.72 2.53 -48.38
N LEU A 11 16.37 2.94 -49.59
CA LEU A 11 16.40 2.08 -50.78
C LEU A 11 17.76 2.27 -51.44
N MET A 12 18.62 1.24 -51.44
CA MET A 12 19.82 1.22 -52.28
C MET A 12 19.50 0.59 -53.63
N THR A 13 19.60 1.38 -54.68
CA THR A 13 19.48 0.91 -56.09
C THR A 13 20.82 0.40 -56.57
N ALA A 14 20.84 -0.87 -56.98
CA ALA A 14 21.98 -1.46 -57.67
C ALA A 14 21.95 -1.06 -59.16
N LEU A 15 23.07 -0.52 -59.68
CA LEU A 15 23.28 -0.30 -61.11
C LEU A 15 23.81 -1.58 -61.74
N ALA A 16 23.04 -2.13 -62.67
CA ALA A 16 23.52 -3.21 -63.55
C ALA A 16 24.33 -2.65 -64.73
N GLY A 17 25.60 -3.00 -64.81
CA GLY A 17 26.45 -2.77 -65.99
C GLY A 17 26.53 -4.05 -66.83
N CYS A 18 26.16 -3.93 -68.14
CA CYS A 18 26.18 -5.01 -69.08
C CYS A 18 27.49 -4.95 -69.89
N GLY A 19 28.22 -6.08 -70.02
CA GLY A 19 29.42 -6.20 -70.87
C GLY A 19 29.87 -7.66 -71.02
N GLY A 20 29.82 -8.18 -72.23
CA GLY A 20 29.81 -9.48 -72.82
C GLY A 20 30.97 -10.46 -72.66
N GLY A 21 30.61 -11.70 -72.81
CA GLY A 21 31.26 -12.77 -73.56
C GLY A 21 32.53 -13.40 -73.03
N GLY A 22 32.36 -14.63 -72.48
CA GLY A 22 33.47 -15.56 -72.23
C GLY A 22 32.99 -16.70 -71.33
N SER A 23 32.70 -17.86 -71.92
CA SER A 23 32.37 -19.09 -71.22
C SER A 23 33.59 -19.65 -70.51
N ASN A 24 33.83 -19.27 -69.33
CA ASN A 24 34.52 -20.05 -68.27
C ASN A 24 33.49 -20.32 -67.22
N SER A 25 33.25 -21.57 -66.90
CA SER A 25 32.51 -21.96 -65.70
C SER A 25 33.40 -21.64 -64.49
N GLU A 26 33.53 -20.37 -64.14
CA GLU A 26 33.94 -19.98 -62.82
C GLU A 26 32.77 -20.30 -61.93
N THR A 27 32.90 -21.31 -61.10
CA THR A 27 32.12 -21.37 -59.84
C THR A 27 32.43 -20.09 -59.15
N SER A 28 31.50 -19.12 -59.23
CA SER A 28 31.55 -17.95 -58.37
C SER A 28 31.49 -18.51 -56.93
N GLU A 29 32.62 -18.51 -56.22
CA GLU A 29 32.56 -18.67 -54.75
C GLU A 29 31.60 -17.59 -54.25
N GLN A 30 30.44 -18.01 -53.73
CA GLN A 30 29.48 -17.12 -53.15
C GLN A 30 30.19 -16.57 -51.91
N VAL A 31 30.49 -15.28 -51.91
CA VAL A 31 31.18 -14.63 -50.79
C VAL A 31 30.18 -14.51 -49.67
N ASN A 32 30.47 -15.18 -48.56
CA ASN A 32 29.66 -15.07 -47.33
C ASN A 32 29.53 -13.63 -46.90
N THR A 33 28.35 -13.22 -46.50
CA THR A 33 28.01 -11.89 -45.97
C THR A 33 27.41 -12.03 -44.54
N ALA A 34 27.68 -11.06 -43.70
CA ALA A 34 27.13 -11.10 -42.34
C ALA A 34 25.59 -11.01 -42.34
N PRO A 35 24.90 -11.71 -41.44
CA PRO A 35 23.47 -11.60 -41.28
C PRO A 35 23.01 -10.14 -41.09
N GLN A 36 21.84 -9.79 -41.58
CA GLN A 36 21.22 -8.49 -41.42
C GLN A 36 20.13 -8.55 -40.36
N LEU A 37 20.34 -7.86 -39.24
CA LEU A 37 19.33 -7.68 -38.19
C LEU A 37 18.23 -6.74 -38.69
N ILE A 38 16.98 -7.12 -38.41
CA ILE A 38 15.76 -6.42 -38.85
C ILE A 38 14.87 -6.18 -37.61
N GLY A 39 14.36 -4.97 -37.44
CA GLY A 39 13.39 -4.69 -36.42
C GLY A 39 13.49 -3.31 -35.81
N LEU A 40 12.73 -3.10 -34.76
CA LEU A 40 12.77 -1.89 -33.95
C LEU A 40 14.02 -1.92 -33.08
N ILE A 41 14.54 -0.72 -32.78
CA ILE A 41 15.69 -0.51 -31.90
C ILE A 41 15.28 0.09 -30.55
N ASP A 42 14.06 0.61 -30.45
CA ASP A 42 13.51 1.20 -29.25
C ASP A 42 12.24 0.46 -28.85
N PHE A 43 12.20 0.00 -27.62
CA PHE A 43 11.05 -0.65 -27.00
C PHE A 43 10.61 0.13 -25.77
N ALA A 44 9.30 0.24 -25.55
CA ALA A 44 8.71 0.71 -24.32
C ALA A 44 7.84 -0.42 -23.78
N ILE A 45 8.17 -0.89 -22.59
CA ILE A 45 7.55 -2.05 -21.95
C ILE A 45 7.06 -1.64 -20.58
N ASP A 46 5.92 -2.16 -20.22
CA ASP A 46 5.41 -1.98 -18.86
C ASP A 46 6.25 -2.83 -17.91
N GLU A 47 6.58 -2.27 -16.75
CA GLU A 47 7.19 -3.03 -15.66
C GLU A 47 6.38 -4.28 -15.30
N ASN A 48 6.91 -5.16 -14.47
CA ASN A 48 6.29 -6.44 -14.09
C ASN A 48 6.07 -7.42 -15.25
N THR A 49 6.60 -7.12 -16.47
CA THR A 49 6.59 -8.02 -17.61
C THR A 49 8.01 -8.43 -18.00
N THR A 50 8.16 -9.68 -18.47
CA THR A 50 9.47 -10.17 -18.91
C THR A 50 9.63 -10.17 -20.42
N GLU A 51 8.55 -10.29 -21.18
CA GLU A 51 8.59 -10.36 -22.64
C GLU A 51 8.93 -9.00 -23.24
N ILE A 52 9.95 -8.95 -24.12
CA ILE A 52 10.36 -7.73 -24.83
C ILE A 52 9.91 -7.80 -26.29
N SER A 53 10.52 -8.69 -27.05
CA SER A 53 10.26 -8.85 -28.49
C SER A 53 10.94 -10.10 -29.05
N THR A 54 10.64 -10.41 -30.33
CA THR A 54 11.42 -11.37 -31.09
C THR A 54 12.27 -10.64 -32.11
N ILE A 55 13.58 -10.74 -32.00
CA ILE A 55 14.54 -10.13 -32.91
C ILE A 55 14.69 -11.04 -34.14
N GLN A 56 14.67 -10.45 -35.32
CA GLN A 56 14.82 -11.17 -36.60
C GLN A 56 16.08 -10.75 -37.32
N ALA A 57 16.66 -11.69 -38.01
CA ALA A 57 17.75 -11.44 -38.97
C ALA A 57 17.56 -12.28 -40.23
N THR A 58 18.13 -11.82 -41.31
CA THR A 58 18.19 -12.55 -42.61
C THR A 58 19.64 -12.71 -43.03
N ASP A 59 19.92 -13.84 -43.59
CA ASP A 59 21.19 -14.15 -44.22
C ASP A 59 21.00 -14.30 -45.74
N ALA A 60 21.88 -13.66 -46.55
CA ALA A 60 21.73 -13.62 -47.99
C ALA A 60 22.07 -14.98 -48.61
N GLU A 61 22.94 -15.75 -47.97
CA GLU A 61 23.37 -17.08 -48.40
C GLU A 61 22.44 -18.17 -47.85
N GLY A 62 21.55 -17.80 -46.87
CA GLY A 62 20.57 -18.70 -46.27
C GLY A 62 21.14 -19.57 -45.15
N GLU A 63 22.23 -19.14 -44.52
CA GLU A 63 22.88 -19.86 -43.44
C GLU A 63 22.07 -19.75 -42.15
N ASN A 64 22.31 -20.68 -41.22
CA ASN A 64 21.62 -20.66 -39.92
C ASN A 64 22.15 -19.54 -39.06
N ILE A 65 21.23 -18.68 -38.58
CA ILE A 65 21.58 -17.56 -37.75
C ILE A 65 21.46 -17.96 -36.27
N THR A 66 22.46 -17.54 -35.49
CA THR A 66 22.42 -17.63 -34.01
C THR A 66 22.48 -16.25 -33.41
N TYR A 67 21.74 -16.10 -32.30
CA TYR A 67 21.63 -14.82 -31.57
C TYR A 67 22.37 -14.88 -30.24
N SER A 68 23.00 -13.76 -29.84
CA SER A 68 23.55 -13.53 -28.53
C SER A 68 23.37 -12.07 -28.11
N ILE A 69 23.55 -11.79 -26.82
CA ILE A 69 23.35 -10.48 -26.24
C ILE A 69 24.62 -10.05 -25.49
N GLU A 70 24.99 -8.77 -25.63
CA GLU A 70 26.07 -8.12 -24.89
C GLU A 70 25.68 -6.67 -24.53
N GLY A 71 26.46 -5.98 -23.73
CA GLY A 71 26.21 -4.59 -23.28
C GLY A 71 26.11 -4.47 -21.77
N SER A 72 25.94 -3.24 -21.29
CA SER A 72 25.94 -2.92 -19.85
C SER A 72 24.89 -3.70 -19.06
N ASP A 73 23.70 -3.85 -19.66
CA ASP A 73 22.52 -4.43 -18.97
C ASP A 73 22.22 -5.86 -19.44
N SER A 74 23.10 -6.44 -20.29
CA SER A 74 22.90 -7.78 -20.86
C SER A 74 22.78 -8.90 -19.83
N ALA A 75 23.33 -8.72 -18.62
CA ALA A 75 23.22 -9.70 -17.53
C ALA A 75 21.80 -9.82 -16.95
N LEU A 76 20.93 -8.85 -17.23
CA LEU A 76 19.53 -8.81 -16.78
C LEU A 76 18.55 -9.43 -17.76
N MET A 77 19.04 -9.81 -18.94
CA MET A 77 18.21 -10.29 -20.05
C MET A 77 18.70 -11.64 -20.60
N THR A 78 17.86 -12.25 -21.40
CA THR A 78 18.20 -13.46 -22.16
C THR A 78 17.65 -13.34 -23.56
N ILE A 79 18.35 -13.97 -24.51
CA ILE A 79 17.86 -14.11 -25.89
C ILE A 79 17.89 -15.60 -26.31
N GLY A 80 16.81 -16.04 -26.93
CA GLY A 80 16.77 -17.38 -27.50
C GLY A 80 17.77 -17.49 -28.66
N SER A 81 18.81 -18.37 -28.52
CA SER A 81 19.92 -18.45 -29.47
C SER A 81 19.51 -18.82 -30.90
N LEU A 82 18.36 -19.44 -31.11
CA LEU A 82 17.81 -19.79 -32.41
C LEU A 82 16.49 -19.08 -32.72
N SER A 83 15.74 -18.72 -31.69
CA SER A 83 14.43 -18.08 -31.85
C SER A 83 14.51 -16.56 -31.95
N GLY A 84 15.54 -15.93 -31.35
CA GLY A 84 15.65 -14.49 -31.26
C GLY A 84 14.70 -13.87 -30.24
N GLU A 85 14.00 -14.68 -29.41
CA GLU A 85 13.12 -14.20 -28.34
C GLU A 85 13.94 -13.48 -27.24
N LEU A 86 13.74 -12.18 -27.12
CA LEU A 86 14.40 -11.34 -26.14
C LEU A 86 13.46 -11.12 -24.96
N SER A 87 13.96 -11.37 -23.75
CA SER A 87 13.19 -11.19 -22.51
C SER A 87 14.08 -10.82 -21.33
N PHE A 88 13.51 -10.18 -20.31
CA PHE A 88 14.13 -10.04 -19.00
C PHE A 88 14.20 -11.40 -18.27
N ILE A 89 15.25 -11.61 -17.47
CA ILE A 89 15.39 -12.78 -16.59
C ILE A 89 14.41 -12.68 -15.40
N SER A 90 14.23 -11.47 -14.88
CA SER A 90 13.22 -11.12 -13.87
C SER A 90 12.48 -9.86 -14.34
N PRO A 91 11.18 -9.72 -14.05
CA PRO A 91 10.47 -8.51 -14.40
C PRO A 91 11.19 -7.26 -13.84
N PRO A 92 11.33 -6.18 -14.62
CA PRO A 92 11.82 -4.91 -14.10
C PRO A 92 10.78 -4.28 -13.18
N ASP A 93 11.26 -3.48 -12.21
CA ASP A 93 10.52 -2.71 -11.22
C ASP A 93 10.95 -1.24 -11.42
N TYR A 94 9.98 -0.38 -11.78
CA TYR A 94 10.25 1.02 -12.14
C TYR A 94 10.76 1.83 -10.95
N GLU A 95 10.26 1.56 -9.74
CA GLU A 95 10.64 2.21 -8.50
C GLU A 95 12.03 1.77 -8.00
N ASN A 96 12.50 0.60 -8.47
CA ASN A 96 13.77 0.01 -8.06
C ASN A 96 14.60 -0.47 -9.28
N PRO A 97 15.02 0.46 -10.15
CA PRO A 97 15.70 0.14 -11.41
C PRO A 97 17.01 -0.60 -11.17
N GLN A 98 17.22 -1.68 -11.93
CA GLN A 98 18.40 -2.55 -11.85
C GLN A 98 19.39 -2.32 -13.02
N ASP A 99 19.06 -1.44 -13.96
CA ASP A 99 19.96 -1.05 -15.04
C ASP A 99 21.23 -0.37 -14.49
N SER A 100 22.27 -0.32 -15.30
CA SER A 100 23.62 0.08 -14.85
C SER A 100 23.74 1.52 -14.33
N ASN A 101 22.85 2.42 -14.75
CA ASN A 101 22.81 3.83 -14.38
C ASN A 101 21.53 4.25 -13.62
N GLN A 102 20.60 3.30 -13.41
CA GLN A 102 19.36 3.46 -12.63
C GLN A 102 18.40 4.53 -13.20
N ASP A 103 18.28 4.61 -14.53
CA ASP A 103 17.39 5.56 -15.20
C ASP A 103 16.17 4.90 -15.88
N ASN A 104 15.92 3.60 -15.63
CA ASN A 104 14.86 2.81 -16.25
C ASN A 104 15.00 2.66 -17.78
N ILE A 105 16.23 2.87 -18.30
CA ILE A 105 16.57 2.66 -19.70
C ILE A 105 17.65 1.58 -19.80
N TYR A 106 17.30 0.43 -20.32
CA TYR A 106 18.19 -0.70 -20.49
C TYR A 106 18.82 -0.68 -21.87
N GLU A 107 20.15 -0.74 -21.95
CA GLU A 107 20.91 -0.69 -23.20
C GLU A 107 21.65 -1.99 -23.45
N VAL A 108 21.34 -2.64 -24.56
CA VAL A 108 21.98 -3.90 -24.97
C VAL A 108 22.32 -3.91 -26.47
N ASN A 109 23.26 -4.74 -26.84
CA ASN A 109 23.59 -5.04 -28.24
C ASN A 109 23.20 -6.49 -28.56
N ILE A 110 22.37 -6.68 -29.56
CA ILE A 110 22.05 -7.99 -30.09
C ILE A 110 23.05 -8.33 -31.23
N ILE A 111 23.64 -9.51 -31.17
CA ILE A 111 24.54 -10.04 -32.17
C ILE A 111 23.83 -11.16 -32.92
N ALA A 112 23.81 -11.07 -34.23
CA ALA A 112 23.41 -12.18 -35.13
C ALA A 112 24.65 -12.72 -35.85
N SER A 113 24.86 -14.03 -35.83
CA SER A 113 26.00 -14.70 -36.45
C SER A 113 25.56 -15.88 -37.29
N ASP A 114 26.17 -16.06 -38.48
CA ASP A 114 26.08 -17.23 -39.35
C ASP A 114 27.11 -18.31 -38.98
N GLY A 115 27.94 -18.07 -37.97
CA GLY A 115 29.04 -18.94 -37.53
C GLY A 115 30.41 -18.53 -38.08
N SER A 116 30.47 -17.63 -39.08
CA SER A 116 31.69 -17.10 -39.69
C SER A 116 31.79 -15.59 -39.56
N LEU A 117 30.71 -14.91 -39.81
CA LEU A 117 30.56 -13.45 -39.73
C LEU A 117 29.44 -13.10 -38.76
N SER A 118 29.40 -11.84 -38.31
CA SER A 118 28.36 -11.35 -37.40
C SER A 118 28.04 -9.89 -37.67
N SER A 119 26.82 -9.51 -37.30
CA SER A 119 26.38 -8.13 -37.23
C SER A 119 25.83 -7.84 -35.82
N SER A 120 25.84 -6.59 -35.42
CA SER A 120 25.28 -6.16 -34.15
C SER A 120 24.28 -5.01 -34.30
N LEU A 121 23.30 -4.95 -33.40
CA LEU A 121 22.27 -3.93 -33.35
C LEU A 121 22.08 -3.48 -31.91
N GLY A 122 22.28 -2.19 -31.61
CA GLY A 122 21.97 -1.59 -30.33
C GLY A 122 20.47 -1.47 -30.13
N ILE A 123 19.99 -1.90 -29.00
CA ILE A 123 18.58 -1.85 -28.59
C ILE A 123 18.47 -1.07 -27.29
N ILE A 124 17.45 -0.21 -27.23
CA ILE A 124 17.06 0.56 -26.05
C ILE A 124 15.69 0.06 -25.59
N ILE A 125 15.58 -0.26 -24.29
CA ILE A 125 14.34 -0.69 -23.68
C ILE A 125 14.02 0.28 -22.53
N SER A 126 12.98 1.08 -22.70
CA SER A 126 12.46 1.98 -21.65
C SER A 126 11.37 1.27 -20.87
N ILE A 127 11.42 1.34 -19.54
CA ILE A 127 10.37 0.80 -18.70
C ILE A 127 9.33 1.88 -18.43
N ASN A 128 8.07 1.54 -18.64
CA ASN A 128 6.93 2.38 -18.28
C ASN A 128 6.55 2.06 -16.84
N ASP A 129 6.32 3.12 -16.05
CA ASP A 129 5.66 3.05 -14.76
C ASP A 129 4.23 2.55 -14.94
N VAL A 130 3.90 1.44 -14.30
CA VAL A 130 2.55 0.92 -14.15
C VAL A 130 2.14 1.20 -12.72
N LEU A 131 1.17 2.07 -12.53
CA LEU A 131 0.67 2.41 -11.20
C LEU A 131 0.37 1.13 -10.42
N GLU A 132 1.30 0.72 -9.60
CA GLU A 132 1.12 -0.36 -8.64
C GLU A 132 0.43 0.24 -7.43
N GLY A 133 -0.83 -0.10 -7.24
CA GLY A 133 -1.46 0.22 -5.98
C GLY A 133 -0.65 -0.40 -4.85
N MET A 134 -0.33 0.38 -3.82
CA MET A 134 0.21 -0.19 -2.60
C MET A 134 -0.69 -1.34 -2.16
N GLY A 135 -0.13 -2.48 -1.80
CA GLY A 135 -0.88 -3.60 -1.27
C GLY A 135 -1.76 -3.13 -0.12
N GLY A 136 -2.86 -3.79 0.14
CA GLY A 136 -3.72 -3.49 1.28
C GLY A 136 -3.88 -4.73 2.15
N SER A 137 -4.60 -4.60 3.23
CA SER A 137 -4.92 -5.74 4.09
C SER A 137 -6.41 -6.01 4.10
N ASN A 138 -6.77 -7.30 4.22
CA ASN A 138 -8.13 -7.70 4.49
C ASN A 138 -8.38 -7.68 5.99
N MET A 139 -9.27 -6.78 6.44
CA MET A 139 -9.49 -6.50 7.85
C MET A 139 -10.88 -6.94 8.31
N LEU A 140 -10.96 -7.33 9.57
CA LEU A 140 -12.21 -7.37 10.32
C LEU A 140 -12.16 -6.28 11.39
N LEU A 141 -13.05 -5.31 11.27
CA LEU A 141 -13.16 -4.15 12.15
C LEU A 141 -14.44 -4.27 12.98
N MET A 142 -14.31 -4.32 14.30
CA MET A 142 -15.47 -4.54 15.14
C MET A 142 -15.50 -3.66 16.39
N GLY A 143 -16.66 -3.02 16.63
CA GLY A 143 -16.76 -2.04 17.68
C GLY A 143 -18.15 -1.43 17.89
N ASN A 144 -18.16 -0.26 18.49
CA ASN A 144 -19.35 0.51 18.81
C ASN A 144 -19.47 1.80 17.99
N SER A 145 -20.37 2.71 18.41
CA SER A 145 -20.61 3.99 17.73
C SER A 145 -19.44 4.97 17.78
N PHE A 146 -18.47 4.79 18.67
CA PHE A 146 -17.22 5.56 18.72
C PHE A 146 -16.11 4.98 17.86
N PHE A 147 -16.21 3.75 17.43
CA PHE A 147 -15.26 3.04 16.57
C PHE A 147 -15.65 3.15 15.08
N ARG A 148 -16.93 2.90 14.80
CA ARG A 148 -17.46 2.79 13.43
C ARG A 148 -17.12 3.98 12.53
N PRO A 149 -17.29 5.25 12.93
CA PRO A 149 -17.03 6.38 12.02
C PRO A 149 -15.57 6.46 11.57
N TYR A 150 -14.62 6.09 12.45
CA TYR A 150 -13.20 6.04 12.11
C TYR A 150 -12.91 4.93 11.10
N ALA A 151 -13.49 3.74 11.31
CA ALA A 151 -13.34 2.61 10.39
C ALA A 151 -13.86 2.95 8.98
N GLU A 152 -15.08 3.52 8.89
CA GLU A 152 -15.68 3.93 7.62
C GLU A 152 -14.81 4.97 6.89
N ARG A 153 -14.31 5.99 7.60
CA ARG A 153 -13.47 7.03 6.97
C ARG A 153 -12.06 6.53 6.64
N PHE A 154 -11.50 5.64 7.47
CA PHE A 154 -10.21 5.02 7.19
C PHE A 154 -10.22 4.22 5.89
N SER A 155 -11.30 3.46 5.62
CA SER A 155 -11.43 2.70 4.37
C SER A 155 -11.40 3.60 3.13
N GLU A 156 -12.05 4.79 3.20
CA GLU A 156 -11.96 5.77 2.13
C GLU A 156 -10.53 6.31 1.97
N LEU A 157 -9.89 6.71 3.08
CA LEU A 157 -8.51 7.25 3.06
C LEU A 157 -7.47 6.22 2.60
N ALA A 158 -7.67 4.94 2.91
CA ALA A 158 -6.78 3.88 2.45
C ALA A 158 -6.82 3.75 0.92
N LEU A 159 -8.01 3.82 0.32
CA LEU A 159 -8.15 3.80 -1.13
C LEU A 159 -7.61 5.08 -1.79
N ASP A 160 -7.83 6.25 -1.17
CA ASP A 160 -7.29 7.53 -1.63
C ASP A 160 -5.74 7.57 -1.55
N ALA A 161 -5.15 6.78 -0.66
CA ALA A 161 -3.70 6.61 -0.51
C ALA A 161 -3.17 5.39 -1.29
N ASP A 162 -3.88 4.94 -2.33
CA ASP A 162 -3.51 3.88 -3.28
C ASP A 162 -3.36 2.46 -2.69
N PHE A 163 -3.90 2.19 -1.49
CA PHE A 163 -4.01 0.82 -0.95
C PHE A 163 -5.16 0.06 -1.63
N LEU A 164 -5.03 -0.23 -2.92
CA LEU A 164 -6.10 -0.74 -3.77
C LEU A 164 -6.58 -2.15 -3.39
N GLU A 165 -5.77 -2.90 -2.66
CA GLU A 165 -6.12 -4.22 -2.14
C GLU A 165 -6.76 -4.16 -0.75
N HIS A 166 -6.90 -2.94 -0.16
CA HIS A 166 -7.61 -2.78 1.10
C HIS A 166 -9.03 -3.33 1.03
N ARG A 167 -9.38 -4.15 1.99
CA ARG A 167 -10.73 -4.70 2.20
C ARG A 167 -11.04 -4.68 3.68
N ASP A 168 -12.23 -4.27 4.04
CA ASP A 168 -12.71 -4.34 5.41
C ASP A 168 -14.07 -5.00 5.53
N ASN A 169 -14.27 -5.67 6.65
CA ASN A 169 -15.53 -6.21 7.09
C ASN A 169 -15.87 -5.49 8.40
N LEU A 170 -16.86 -4.61 8.37
CA LEU A 170 -17.22 -3.82 9.54
C LEU A 170 -18.44 -4.40 10.25
N VAL A 171 -18.24 -4.86 11.48
CA VAL A 171 -19.32 -5.34 12.37
C VAL A 171 -19.42 -4.41 13.56
N PHE A 172 -20.57 -3.76 13.74
CA PHE A 172 -20.76 -2.85 14.85
C PHE A 172 -22.11 -3.02 15.53
N ARG A 173 -22.15 -2.70 16.85
CA ARG A 173 -23.37 -2.58 17.63
C ARG A 173 -23.27 -1.34 18.53
N GLY A 174 -24.43 -0.77 18.90
CA GLY A 174 -24.47 0.44 19.73
C GLY A 174 -24.08 0.17 21.19
N GLY A 175 -23.34 1.11 21.82
CA GLY A 175 -22.99 1.07 23.23
C GLY A 175 -22.23 -0.21 23.63
N ASP A 176 -22.60 -0.78 24.78
CA ASP A 176 -21.92 -1.95 25.35
C ASP A 176 -22.06 -3.21 24.50
N ASN A 177 -23.09 -3.30 23.68
CA ASN A 177 -23.25 -4.41 22.73
C ASN A 177 -22.17 -4.44 21.64
N GLY A 178 -21.49 -3.32 21.40
CA GLY A 178 -20.37 -3.21 20.46
C GLY A 178 -19.00 -3.41 21.11
N THR A 179 -18.92 -3.65 22.43
CA THR A 179 -17.66 -4.04 23.08
C THR A 179 -17.25 -5.45 22.67
N PRO A 180 -15.98 -5.83 22.74
CA PRO A 180 -15.53 -7.18 22.38
C PRO A 180 -16.33 -8.28 23.09
N ILE A 181 -16.61 -8.15 24.38
CA ILE A 181 -17.44 -9.12 25.11
C ILE A 181 -18.93 -9.06 24.71
N GLY A 182 -19.46 -7.86 24.44
CA GLY A 182 -20.83 -7.70 23.96
C GLY A 182 -21.06 -8.39 22.63
N LEU A 183 -20.13 -8.24 21.68
CA LEU A 183 -20.14 -8.92 20.38
C LEU A 183 -19.96 -10.45 20.54
N TRP A 184 -19.16 -10.89 21.51
CA TRP A 184 -18.95 -12.33 21.76
C TRP A 184 -20.18 -13.01 22.34
N THR A 185 -20.87 -12.35 23.28
CA THR A 185 -22.00 -12.93 23.99
C THR A 185 -23.33 -12.84 23.24
N ASN A 186 -23.43 -11.98 22.24
CA ASN A 186 -24.60 -11.90 21.39
C ASN A 186 -24.53 -12.96 20.27
N GLU A 187 -25.47 -13.89 20.23
CA GLU A 187 -25.46 -15.07 19.36
C GLU A 187 -25.41 -14.69 17.86
N ASP A 188 -26.17 -13.67 17.44
CA ASP A 188 -26.24 -13.25 16.04
C ASP A 188 -24.90 -12.64 15.59
N THR A 189 -24.34 -11.72 16.37
CA THR A 189 -23.05 -11.08 16.03
C THR A 189 -21.88 -12.03 16.19
N ASN A 190 -21.91 -12.92 17.16
CA ASN A 190 -20.89 -13.95 17.32
C ASN A 190 -20.83 -14.84 16.08
N THR A 191 -22.01 -15.28 15.58
CA THR A 191 -22.11 -16.08 14.37
C THR A 191 -21.61 -15.33 13.14
N GLU A 192 -22.03 -14.07 12.96
CA GLU A 192 -21.62 -13.19 11.86
C GLU A 192 -20.09 -13.02 11.82
N ILE A 193 -19.48 -12.65 12.95
CA ILE A 193 -18.02 -12.43 13.06
C ILE A 193 -17.26 -13.73 12.81
N LYS A 194 -17.70 -14.86 13.36
CA LYS A 194 -17.07 -16.16 13.13
C LYS A 194 -17.12 -16.59 11.68
N GLN A 195 -18.22 -16.33 10.97
CA GLN A 195 -18.32 -16.62 9.53
C GLN A 195 -17.28 -15.82 8.72
N ILE A 196 -17.02 -14.56 9.08
CA ILE A 196 -15.99 -13.77 8.45
C ILE A 196 -14.60 -14.34 8.74
N LEU A 197 -14.29 -14.64 10.00
CA LEU A 197 -13.01 -15.22 10.41
C LEU A 197 -12.79 -16.63 9.84
N ASP A 198 -13.83 -17.41 9.63
CA ASP A 198 -13.76 -18.76 9.05
C ASP A 198 -13.22 -18.79 7.60
N SER A 199 -13.22 -17.64 6.91
CA SER A 199 -12.58 -17.51 5.60
C SER A 199 -11.06 -17.76 5.66
N GLY A 200 -10.43 -17.52 6.81
CA GLY A 200 -8.99 -17.66 7.04
C GLY A 200 -8.12 -16.60 6.38
N ASN A 201 -8.72 -15.63 5.71
CA ASN A 201 -8.02 -14.60 4.95
C ASN A 201 -8.01 -13.20 5.62
N ILE A 202 -8.51 -13.09 6.87
CA ILE A 202 -8.41 -11.85 7.64
C ILE A 202 -6.99 -11.70 8.16
N GLU A 203 -6.34 -10.59 7.81
CA GLU A 203 -4.96 -10.29 8.14
C GLU A 203 -4.84 -9.38 9.37
N ILE A 204 -5.83 -8.52 9.58
CA ILE A 204 -5.87 -7.60 10.73
C ILE A 204 -7.26 -7.68 11.38
N LEU A 205 -7.28 -7.87 12.70
CA LEU A 205 -8.48 -7.78 13.53
C LEU A 205 -8.41 -6.51 14.39
N GLY A 206 -9.33 -5.58 14.15
CA GLY A 206 -9.46 -4.34 14.90
C GLY A 206 -10.63 -4.37 15.88
N MET A 207 -10.38 -4.00 17.13
CA MET A 207 -11.38 -3.96 18.20
C MET A 207 -11.38 -2.62 18.91
N THR A 208 -12.57 -2.20 19.40
CA THR A 208 -12.66 -1.04 20.29
C THR A 208 -12.25 -1.41 21.70
N TRP A 209 -11.49 -0.51 22.36
CA TRP A 209 -11.25 -0.64 23.80
C TRP A 209 -12.52 -0.30 24.59
N TYR A 210 -12.67 -0.92 25.75
CA TYR A 210 -13.69 -0.61 26.74
C TYR A 210 -13.15 -0.90 28.15
N LEU A 211 -13.71 -0.22 29.16
CA LEU A 211 -13.36 -0.46 30.55
C LEU A 211 -14.16 -1.64 31.11
N ASN A 212 -13.45 -2.66 31.58
CA ASN A 212 -14.00 -3.74 32.37
C ASN A 212 -13.06 -3.96 33.58
N GLU A 213 -13.48 -3.47 34.75
CA GLU A 213 -12.65 -3.50 35.95
C GLU A 213 -12.47 -4.91 36.51
N ASP A 214 -13.48 -5.79 36.34
CA ASP A 214 -13.44 -7.17 36.83
C ASP A 214 -12.53 -8.07 35.99
N ASN A 215 -12.58 -7.92 34.67
CA ASN A 215 -11.75 -8.70 33.73
C ASN A 215 -11.40 -7.85 32.48
N PRO A 216 -10.29 -7.09 32.51
CA PRO A 216 -9.92 -6.16 31.45
C PRO A 216 -9.76 -6.78 30.06
N ILE A 217 -9.40 -8.07 29.97
CA ILE A 217 -9.13 -8.77 28.71
C ILE A 217 -10.31 -9.60 28.21
N SER A 218 -11.45 -9.60 28.95
CA SER A 218 -12.65 -10.35 28.54
C SER A 218 -13.19 -9.85 27.20
N GLY A 219 -13.58 -10.77 26.33
CA GLY A 219 -13.97 -10.51 24.96
C GLY A 219 -12.79 -10.39 24.00
N PHE A 220 -11.69 -9.75 24.41
CA PHE A 220 -10.49 -9.68 23.58
C PHE A 220 -9.86 -11.07 23.42
N THR A 221 -9.64 -11.77 24.54
CA THR A 221 -9.02 -13.11 24.50
C THR A 221 -9.81 -14.08 23.65
N GLU A 222 -11.15 -14.11 23.83
CA GLU A 222 -12.00 -15.03 23.10
C GLU A 222 -11.97 -14.80 21.59
N TRP A 223 -11.97 -13.53 21.15
CA TRP A 223 -11.87 -13.20 19.72
C TRP A 223 -10.49 -13.49 19.17
N ILE A 224 -9.42 -13.16 19.91
CA ILE A 224 -8.03 -13.44 19.48
C ILE A 224 -7.81 -14.95 19.37
N ASP A 225 -8.24 -15.73 20.36
CA ASP A 225 -8.13 -17.20 20.34
C ASP A 225 -8.84 -17.80 19.12
N TYR A 226 -10.04 -17.31 18.80
CA TYR A 226 -10.78 -17.78 17.64
C TYR A 226 -10.10 -17.40 16.32
N ALA A 227 -9.66 -16.13 16.20
CA ALA A 227 -9.00 -15.62 15.01
C ALA A 227 -7.68 -16.36 14.71
N LEU A 228 -6.86 -16.61 15.72
CA LEU A 228 -5.59 -17.33 15.59
C LEU A 228 -5.76 -18.79 15.14
N GLN A 229 -6.89 -19.44 15.44
CA GLN A 229 -7.21 -20.77 14.90
C GLN A 229 -7.43 -20.74 13.39
N LYS A 230 -7.82 -19.59 12.81
CA LYS A 230 -8.11 -19.43 11.38
C LYS A 230 -6.93 -18.85 10.61
N ASN A 231 -6.26 -17.85 11.18
CA ASN A 231 -5.04 -17.27 10.64
C ASN A 231 -4.03 -17.07 11.79
N PRO A 232 -3.00 -17.94 11.93
CA PRO A 232 -1.99 -17.81 13.00
C PRO A 232 -1.09 -16.57 12.85
N ASN A 233 -1.10 -15.89 11.69
CA ASN A 233 -0.31 -14.68 11.42
C ASN A 233 -1.13 -13.39 11.52
N ILE A 234 -2.39 -13.47 11.99
CA ILE A 234 -3.27 -12.31 12.12
C ILE A 234 -2.67 -11.30 13.09
N LYS A 235 -2.70 -10.02 12.71
CA LYS A 235 -2.34 -8.89 13.58
C LYS A 235 -3.58 -8.37 14.30
N ILE A 236 -3.39 -7.86 15.50
CA ILE A 236 -4.49 -7.38 16.35
C ILE A 236 -4.25 -5.91 16.70
N PHE A 237 -5.22 -5.05 16.48
CA PHE A 237 -5.16 -3.72 17.07
C PHE A 237 -6.36 -3.41 17.94
N VAL A 238 -6.11 -2.56 18.94
CA VAL A 238 -7.14 -2.02 19.81
C VAL A 238 -7.17 -0.51 19.65
N SER A 239 -8.30 0.02 19.16
CA SER A 239 -8.54 1.45 19.09
C SER A 239 -9.02 1.96 20.43
N ILE A 240 -8.36 3.00 20.94
CA ILE A 240 -8.69 3.63 22.24
C ILE A 240 -9.57 4.85 21.97
N PRO A 241 -10.90 4.76 22.21
CA PRO A 241 -11.81 5.88 21.97
C PRO A 241 -11.62 7.01 22.98
N PRO A 242 -12.17 8.21 22.74
CA PRO A 242 -12.22 9.25 23.77
C PRO A 242 -13.15 8.86 24.91
N ILE A 243 -13.02 9.57 26.03
CA ILE A 243 -13.96 9.45 27.14
C ILE A 243 -15.28 10.13 26.71
N ASP A 244 -16.41 9.44 26.91
CA ASP A 244 -17.74 9.94 26.60
C ASP A 244 -18.22 11.06 27.59
N PHE A 245 -19.38 11.66 27.28
CA PHE A 245 -20.02 12.75 28.06
C PHE A 245 -19.10 13.95 28.34
N PRO A 246 -18.73 14.73 27.31
CA PRO A 246 -17.80 15.86 27.45
C PRO A 246 -18.19 16.90 28.47
N ALA A 247 -19.48 17.09 28.72
CA ALA A 247 -19.97 18.03 29.75
C ALA A 247 -19.57 17.64 31.18
N ASP A 248 -19.28 16.36 31.43
CA ASP A 248 -18.94 15.82 32.73
C ASP A 248 -17.43 15.60 32.91
N TRP A 249 -16.61 15.95 31.94
CA TRP A 249 -15.18 15.64 31.92
C TRP A 249 -14.41 16.20 33.11
N GLN A 250 -14.67 17.45 33.51
CA GLN A 250 -14.00 18.04 34.64
C GLN A 250 -14.33 17.28 35.96
N GLN A 251 -15.61 17.02 36.19
CA GLN A 251 -16.04 16.28 37.40
C GLN A 251 -15.48 14.85 37.38
N ARG A 252 -15.48 14.18 36.21
CA ARG A 252 -14.95 12.84 36.07
C ARG A 252 -13.45 12.79 36.36
N ALA A 253 -12.67 13.77 35.87
CA ALA A 253 -11.25 13.85 36.15
C ALA A 253 -11.01 14.00 37.68
N GLU A 254 -11.75 14.89 38.34
CA GLU A 254 -11.67 15.11 39.79
C GLU A 254 -12.05 13.86 40.60
N ASP A 255 -13.09 13.12 40.19
CA ASP A 255 -13.53 11.89 40.86
C ASP A 255 -12.45 10.79 40.82
N TYR A 256 -11.60 10.79 39.79
CA TYR A 256 -10.44 9.90 39.66
C TYR A 256 -9.12 10.51 40.17
N GLY A 257 -9.16 11.72 40.75
CA GLY A 257 -8.01 12.40 41.36
C GLY A 257 -7.07 13.09 40.37
N TYR A 258 -7.56 13.43 39.18
CA TYR A 258 -6.83 14.14 38.13
C TYR A 258 -7.29 15.60 38.03
N ASN A 259 -6.39 16.51 37.61
CA ASN A 259 -6.69 17.92 37.48
C ASN A 259 -7.54 18.26 36.24
N ASN A 260 -7.44 17.45 35.20
CA ASN A 260 -8.14 17.64 33.94
C ASN A 260 -8.36 16.30 33.23
N ILE A 261 -9.21 16.31 32.22
CA ILE A 261 -9.60 15.11 31.47
C ILE A 261 -8.45 14.51 30.64
N ARG A 262 -7.49 15.33 30.17
CA ARG A 262 -6.34 14.84 29.39
C ARG A 262 -5.42 13.98 30.25
N ASP A 263 -5.18 14.38 31.50
CA ASP A 263 -4.37 13.59 32.45
C ASP A 263 -5.07 12.26 32.76
N LEU A 264 -6.39 12.30 32.99
CA LEU A 264 -7.18 11.06 33.16
C LEU A 264 -7.10 10.18 31.89
N TYR A 265 -7.25 10.75 30.70
CA TYR A 265 -7.16 9.97 29.47
C TYR A 265 -5.75 9.39 29.24
N GLY A 266 -4.71 10.13 29.57
CA GLY A 266 -3.34 9.61 29.59
C GLY A 266 -3.19 8.37 30.50
N TYR A 267 -3.86 8.37 31.66
CA TYR A 267 -3.92 7.19 32.52
C TYR A 267 -4.73 6.04 31.90
N VAL A 268 -5.87 6.34 31.27
CA VAL A 268 -6.66 5.33 30.52
C VAL A 268 -5.80 4.65 29.47
N VAL A 269 -5.06 5.42 28.66
CA VAL A 269 -4.18 4.88 27.63
C VAL A 269 -3.07 4.02 28.26
N SER A 270 -2.30 4.59 29.19
CA SER A 270 -1.06 3.96 29.66
C SER A 270 -1.28 2.83 30.68
N ASN A 271 -2.29 2.94 31.55
CA ASN A 271 -2.49 1.97 32.63
C ASN A 271 -3.67 1.05 32.39
N LEU A 272 -4.82 1.59 31.97
CA LEU A 272 -6.02 0.78 31.78
C LEU A 272 -6.04 0.05 30.45
N THR A 273 -5.35 0.60 29.42
CA THR A 273 -5.26 -0.08 28.11
C THR A 273 -3.93 -0.80 27.96
N HIS A 274 -2.81 -0.08 27.96
CA HIS A 274 -1.50 -0.69 27.66
C HIS A 274 -1.16 -1.78 28.67
N LYS A 275 -1.11 -1.47 29.97
CA LYS A 275 -0.69 -2.44 30.99
C LYS A 275 -1.79 -3.46 31.34
N ALA A 276 -3.04 -2.99 31.51
CA ALA A 276 -4.09 -3.88 31.97
C ALA A 276 -4.71 -4.73 30.86
N VAL A 277 -4.61 -4.35 29.60
CA VAL A 277 -5.14 -5.12 28.47
C VAL A 277 -4.01 -5.65 27.59
N ILE A 278 -3.23 -4.76 26.95
CA ILE A 278 -2.30 -5.17 25.91
C ILE A 278 -1.17 -6.05 26.45
N ASP A 279 -0.54 -5.69 27.58
CA ASP A 279 0.55 -6.49 28.16
C ASP A 279 0.05 -7.88 28.59
N GLN A 280 -1.18 -7.98 29.11
CA GLN A 280 -1.77 -9.27 29.45
C GLN A 280 -2.07 -10.11 28.22
N LEU A 281 -2.65 -9.52 27.15
CA LEU A 281 -2.91 -10.22 25.89
C LEU A 281 -1.62 -10.69 25.24
N ARG A 282 -0.56 -9.86 25.23
CA ARG A 282 0.77 -10.25 24.72
C ARG A 282 1.42 -11.37 25.54
N ALA A 283 1.18 -11.40 26.86
CA ALA A 283 1.66 -12.50 27.70
C ALA A 283 0.97 -13.83 27.39
N ILE A 284 -0.31 -13.80 27.00
CA ILE A 284 -1.09 -14.98 26.58
C ILE A 284 -0.72 -15.38 25.15
N HIS A 285 -0.50 -14.40 24.24
CA HIS A 285 -0.23 -14.60 22.83
C HIS A 285 1.12 -14.02 22.40
N PRO A 286 2.26 -14.57 22.89
CA PRO A 286 3.58 -13.93 22.73
C PRO A 286 4.10 -13.90 21.28
N SER A 287 3.51 -14.68 20.38
CA SER A 287 3.87 -14.71 18.95
C SER A 287 2.95 -13.83 18.08
N THR A 288 1.94 -13.18 18.68
CA THR A 288 0.96 -12.38 17.95
C THR A 288 1.31 -10.90 18.08
N GLU A 289 1.33 -10.20 16.97
CA GLU A 289 1.47 -8.75 16.99
C GLU A 289 0.17 -8.11 17.49
N ILE A 290 0.24 -7.46 18.67
CA ILE A 290 -0.89 -6.78 19.31
C ILE A 290 -0.45 -5.35 19.62
N PHE A 291 -1.17 -4.35 19.06
CA PHE A 291 -0.83 -2.94 19.19
C PHE A 291 -2.06 -2.07 19.41
N THR A 292 -1.87 -0.77 19.61
CA THR A 292 -2.96 0.17 19.87
C THR A 292 -2.94 1.36 18.91
N LEU A 293 -4.14 1.89 18.65
CA LEU A 293 -4.32 3.18 17.98
C LEU A 293 -4.95 4.17 18.96
N PRO A 294 -4.25 5.28 19.29
CA PRO A 294 -4.66 6.21 20.32
C PRO A 294 -5.69 7.23 19.81
N THR A 295 -6.77 6.74 19.19
CA THR A 295 -7.74 7.49 18.38
C THR A 295 -8.41 8.62 19.16
N GLY A 296 -8.64 8.42 20.46
CA GLY A 296 -9.31 9.42 21.30
C GLY A 296 -8.53 10.72 21.50
N TRP A 297 -7.19 10.73 21.34
CA TRP A 297 -6.41 11.96 21.40
C TRP A 297 -6.84 12.99 20.36
N ALA A 298 -7.33 12.55 19.20
CA ALA A 298 -7.88 13.46 18.19
C ALA A 298 -8.98 14.37 18.76
N THR A 299 -9.84 13.81 19.63
CA THR A 299 -10.92 14.57 20.27
C THR A 299 -10.36 15.63 21.24
N PHE A 300 -9.40 15.26 22.09
CA PHE A 300 -8.86 16.17 23.08
C PHE A 300 -8.03 17.29 22.45
N ASP A 301 -7.23 16.98 21.42
CA ASP A 301 -6.43 17.99 20.72
C ASP A 301 -7.32 18.99 19.97
N LEU A 302 -8.41 18.52 19.34
CA LEU A 302 -9.36 19.40 18.66
C LEU A 302 -10.20 20.23 19.62
N VAL A 303 -10.55 19.72 20.82
CA VAL A 303 -11.18 20.51 21.89
C VAL A 303 -10.23 21.62 22.35
N ASP A 304 -8.96 21.30 22.61
CA ASP A 304 -7.97 22.31 23.01
C ASP A 304 -7.79 23.39 21.94
N GLN A 305 -7.75 23.02 20.66
CA GLN A 305 -7.67 23.98 19.56
C GLN A 305 -8.93 24.85 19.47
N TYR A 306 -10.10 24.27 19.64
CA TYR A 306 -11.36 25.01 19.67
C TYR A 306 -11.37 26.05 20.81
N GLU A 307 -11.02 25.63 22.03
CA GLU A 307 -11.01 26.51 23.21
C GLU A 307 -10.01 27.65 23.11
N ASN A 308 -8.90 27.43 22.38
CA ASN A 308 -7.86 28.43 22.13
C ASN A 308 -8.08 29.23 20.83
N ASN A 309 -9.18 29.05 20.12
CA ASN A 309 -9.51 29.68 18.83
C ASN A 309 -8.41 29.45 17.75
N LEU A 310 -7.87 28.25 17.68
CA LEU A 310 -6.82 27.86 16.73
C LEU A 310 -7.37 27.10 15.52
N LEU A 311 -8.61 26.63 15.55
CA LEU A 311 -9.24 26.01 14.37
C LEU A 311 -9.43 27.06 13.28
N LEU A 312 -9.09 26.68 12.03
CA LEU A 312 -9.25 27.57 10.87
C LEU A 312 -10.65 27.49 10.24
N ASP A 313 -11.46 26.55 10.69
CA ASP A 313 -12.80 26.31 10.23
C ASP A 313 -13.82 26.82 11.27
N ASP A 314 -15.04 27.16 10.82
CA ASP A 314 -16.14 27.59 11.71
C ASP A 314 -16.78 26.34 12.35
N ILE A 315 -16.13 25.85 13.39
CA ILE A 315 -16.49 24.64 14.13
C ILE A 315 -17.02 25.02 15.51
N SER A 316 -18.17 24.49 15.86
CA SER A 316 -18.73 24.60 17.24
C SER A 316 -18.29 23.39 18.10
N LEU A 317 -18.33 23.56 19.43
CA LEU A 317 -18.04 22.45 20.32
C LEU A 317 -19.11 21.34 20.22
N PHE A 318 -20.40 21.75 20.19
CA PHE A 318 -21.55 20.86 19.98
C PHE A 318 -22.39 21.38 18.83
N GLY A 319 -22.75 20.52 17.88
CA GLY A 319 -23.51 20.94 16.69
C GLY A 319 -23.88 19.78 15.79
N SER A 320 -23.91 20.05 14.47
CA SER A 320 -24.13 18.99 13.50
C SER A 320 -22.86 18.16 13.25
N TYR A 321 -22.98 17.06 12.55
CA TYR A 321 -21.83 16.22 12.18
C TYR A 321 -20.76 16.99 11.41
N ASP A 322 -21.17 17.89 10.51
CA ASP A 322 -20.25 18.55 9.58
C ASP A 322 -19.52 19.75 10.19
N ASP A 323 -20.08 20.39 11.24
CA ASP A 323 -19.64 21.69 11.75
C ASP A 323 -19.35 21.70 13.28
N SER A 324 -19.10 20.55 13.87
CA SER A 324 -18.81 20.46 15.30
C SER A 324 -17.75 19.44 15.67
N VAL A 325 -17.19 19.60 16.89
CA VAL A 325 -16.35 18.59 17.53
C VAL A 325 -17.22 17.42 17.98
N PHE A 326 -18.35 17.71 18.63
CA PHE A 326 -19.32 16.72 19.10
C PHE A 326 -20.70 16.95 18.49
N ARG A 327 -21.30 15.88 17.94
CA ARG A 327 -22.66 15.95 17.40
C ARG A 327 -23.78 15.71 18.40
N ASP A 328 -23.45 15.33 19.62
CA ASP A 328 -24.41 15.14 20.71
C ASP A 328 -23.74 15.18 22.08
N THR A 329 -24.56 15.16 23.14
CA THR A 329 -24.11 15.25 24.54
C THR A 329 -23.39 13.98 25.03
N LYS A 330 -23.53 12.85 24.35
CA LYS A 330 -22.75 11.66 24.66
C LYS A 330 -21.29 11.80 24.19
N GLY A 331 -21.04 12.72 23.27
CA GLY A 331 -19.69 12.95 22.75
C GLY A 331 -19.39 12.19 21.47
N HIS A 332 -20.42 11.75 20.72
CA HIS A 332 -20.17 11.20 19.39
C HIS A 332 -19.52 12.26 18.51
N GLN A 333 -18.50 11.83 17.78
CA GLN A 333 -17.59 12.68 17.03
C GLN A 333 -18.27 13.40 15.87
N GLY A 334 -17.93 14.68 15.68
CA GLY A 334 -18.15 15.42 14.46
C GLY A 334 -17.12 15.04 13.38
N LYS A 335 -17.37 15.49 12.16
CA LYS A 335 -16.58 15.12 10.99
C LYS A 335 -15.09 15.46 11.13
N ILE A 336 -14.76 16.60 11.76
CA ILE A 336 -13.37 17.00 11.98
C ILE A 336 -12.62 15.98 12.85
N VAL A 337 -13.23 15.49 13.90
CA VAL A 337 -12.64 14.46 14.80
C VAL A 337 -12.53 13.12 14.08
N VAL A 338 -13.55 12.75 13.29
CA VAL A 338 -13.56 11.50 12.51
C VAL A 338 -12.42 11.48 11.50
N ASN A 339 -12.20 12.58 10.75
CA ASN A 339 -11.09 12.66 9.80
C ASN A 339 -9.73 12.56 10.51
N THR A 340 -9.54 13.29 11.61
CA THR A 340 -8.28 13.23 12.37
C THR A 340 -8.01 11.82 12.90
N GLY A 341 -9.03 11.15 13.45
CA GLY A 341 -8.91 9.79 13.96
C GLY A 341 -8.66 8.75 12.85
N ALA A 342 -9.26 8.94 11.68
CA ALA A 342 -9.03 8.07 10.53
C ALA A 342 -7.61 8.25 9.95
N LEU A 343 -7.04 9.46 9.97
CA LEU A 343 -5.64 9.70 9.64
C LEU A 343 -4.69 9.01 10.64
N ILE A 344 -5.04 8.98 11.95
CA ILE A 344 -4.29 8.18 12.94
C ILE A 344 -4.28 6.69 12.52
N TRP A 345 -5.41 6.16 12.04
CA TRP A 345 -5.48 4.78 11.57
C TRP A 345 -4.66 4.57 10.29
N LEU A 346 -4.70 5.52 9.35
CA LEU A 346 -3.93 5.43 8.10
C LEU A 346 -2.41 5.37 8.38
N ASN A 347 -1.93 6.22 9.28
CA ASN A 347 -0.53 6.16 9.72
C ASN A 347 -0.24 4.87 10.51
N GLY A 348 -1.08 4.52 11.47
CA GLY A 348 -0.83 3.40 12.38
C GLY A 348 -0.95 2.01 11.76
N LEU A 349 -1.76 1.84 10.70
CA LEU A 349 -1.99 0.56 10.03
C LEU A 349 -1.15 0.40 8.75
N TYR A 350 -0.90 1.49 8.04
CA TYR A 350 -0.22 1.45 6.75
C TYR A 350 1.09 2.24 6.71
N GLY A 351 1.47 2.90 7.81
CA GLY A 351 2.73 3.64 7.89
C GLY A 351 2.78 4.91 7.03
N VAL A 352 1.63 5.38 6.54
CA VAL A 352 1.56 6.57 5.68
C VAL A 352 2.13 7.78 6.41
N ASN A 353 3.08 8.46 5.79
CA ASN A 353 3.63 9.71 6.30
C ASN A 353 2.60 10.83 6.10
N LEU A 354 1.92 11.23 7.17
CA LEU A 354 0.84 12.22 7.09
C LEU A 354 1.32 13.62 6.75
N ARG A 355 2.60 13.96 6.92
CA ARG A 355 3.17 15.27 6.52
C ARG A 355 3.30 15.43 5.02
N THR A 356 3.32 14.34 4.27
CA THR A 356 3.40 14.34 2.80
C THR A 356 2.14 13.82 2.13
N ASN A 357 1.22 13.22 2.90
CA ASN A 357 -0.07 12.78 2.41
C ASN A 357 -0.98 13.98 2.15
N ASP A 358 -1.64 14.02 1.01
CA ASP A 358 -2.49 15.11 0.54
C ASP A 358 -3.98 14.76 0.47
N ALA A 359 -4.40 13.69 1.16
CA ALA A 359 -5.81 13.29 1.23
C ALA A 359 -6.69 14.46 1.71
N ASP A 360 -7.75 14.76 0.94
CA ASP A 360 -8.67 15.84 1.29
C ASP A 360 -9.51 15.49 2.52
N THR A 361 -9.29 16.21 3.60
CA THR A 361 -10.09 16.09 4.83
C THR A 361 -11.35 16.94 4.81
N GLY A 362 -11.47 17.87 3.86
CA GLY A 362 -12.55 18.85 3.77
C GLY A 362 -12.47 19.96 4.80
N PHE A 363 -11.31 20.18 5.45
CA PHE A 363 -11.05 21.21 6.46
C PHE A 363 -9.80 22.03 6.10
N ASN A 364 -9.80 23.33 6.50
CA ASN A 364 -8.63 24.20 6.40
C ASN A 364 -7.66 24.00 7.57
N THR A 365 -8.14 23.50 8.69
CA THR A 365 -7.32 23.10 9.83
C THR A 365 -6.45 21.91 9.43
N ASP A 366 -5.15 21.97 9.69
CA ASP A 366 -4.20 20.93 9.32
C ASP A 366 -4.35 19.68 10.19
N LEU A 367 -5.29 18.82 9.81
CA LEU A 367 -5.59 17.57 10.53
C LEU A 367 -4.48 16.52 10.36
N HIS A 368 -3.69 16.60 9.29
CA HIS A 368 -2.55 15.71 9.06
C HIS A 368 -1.47 15.93 10.12
N THR A 369 -1.08 17.19 10.33
CA THR A 369 -0.10 17.52 11.38
C THR A 369 -0.61 17.15 12.78
N ILE A 370 -1.90 17.33 13.07
CA ILE A 370 -2.48 16.93 14.36
C ILE A 370 -2.36 15.42 14.53
N ALA A 371 -2.79 14.64 13.55
CA ALA A 371 -2.76 13.18 13.62
C ALA A 371 -1.32 12.63 13.70
N GLU A 372 -0.39 13.20 12.92
CA GLU A 372 1.03 12.84 12.94
C GLU A 372 1.64 13.08 14.33
N ASN A 373 1.39 14.25 14.92
CA ASN A 373 1.89 14.58 16.27
C ASN A 373 1.35 13.61 17.33
N ILE A 374 0.08 13.22 17.25
CA ILE A 374 -0.52 12.19 18.13
C ILE A 374 0.21 10.86 17.98
N MET A 375 0.49 10.45 16.74
CA MET A 375 1.21 9.21 16.47
C MET A 375 2.68 9.29 16.85
N ASP A 376 3.35 10.45 16.68
CA ASP A 376 4.72 10.65 17.17
C ASP A 376 4.80 10.50 18.70
N PHE A 377 3.79 11.01 19.43
CA PHE A 377 3.70 10.96 20.90
C PHE A 377 3.27 9.58 21.44
N HIS A 378 2.65 8.75 20.62
CA HIS A 378 2.21 7.43 21.04
C HIS A 378 3.40 6.55 21.42
N ASP A 379 3.28 5.78 22.51
CA ASP A 379 4.36 4.93 23.02
C ASP A 379 4.78 3.90 21.97
N GLN A 380 6.05 3.94 21.60
CA GLN A 380 6.64 3.08 20.57
C GLN A 380 6.46 1.57 20.85
N ASN A 381 6.40 1.18 22.13
CA ASN A 381 6.19 -0.22 22.52
C ASN A 381 4.78 -0.73 22.17
N TYR A 382 3.84 0.19 21.89
CA TYR A 382 2.44 -0.15 21.61
C TYR A 382 2.01 0.22 20.17
N LYS A 383 2.94 0.68 19.34
CA LYS A 383 2.74 0.82 17.89
C LYS A 383 2.85 -0.53 17.19
N GLN A 384 2.40 -0.59 15.96
CA GLN A 384 2.67 -1.69 15.03
C GLN A 384 4.19 -1.78 14.81
N GLN A 385 4.73 -3.02 14.79
CA GLN A 385 6.16 -3.29 14.63
C GLN A 385 6.47 -3.66 13.19
#